data_f6a5ce276d16b774cf3e64a6e0b0a3a4
#
_entry.id   f6a5ce276d16b774cf3e64a6e0b0a3a4
#
_cell.length_a   1.000
_cell.length_b   1.000
_cell.length_c   1.000
_cell.angle_alpha   90.00
_cell.angle_beta   90.00
_cell.angle_gamma   90.00
#
_symmetry.space_group_name_H-M   'P 1'
#
loop_
_entity.id
_entity.type
_entity.pdbx_description
1 polymer ?
#
loop_
_entity_poly.entity_id
_entity_poly.type
_entity_poly.pdbx_seq_one_letter_code
_entity_poly.pdbx_strand_id
1 'polypeptide(L)'
;MQVVLAADPVAVPLLRRFTQVAVQDCTTISLPAALAAVWPGCGGSTPTSGAAALKLGVRLDLVTGQLPGPDVEAGRTHDPATLVASPPLPPGTLRLADRGFFRLDDVGAQDAQGVFWLARWHPGTARYTPAGQRQELLPLLRAADATLDLAVRLGVRQRVPARLLAVRVPQEVADERRRRLRATARRKGQAVRAERLALCAWTVFVTNVPAAQLTLPEALVLARARWQIAVLCKVWKRHLRVDEWRSANPWRILTAVDAKLLAAVVQHWLVLVGCWHYPDRSLATAARAIQAHAPHLAAGFDAYPQRCHTRQIVVRGLAVGPRNPRRAAPSTVQLRLALAPDTLA
;
A
#
# COMPACT_ATOMS: atom_id res chain seq x y z
N MET A 1 -19.62 -16.32 4.61
CA MET A 1 -19.52 -14.86 4.80
C MET A 1 -18.64 -14.17 3.75
N GLN A 2 -17.59 -14.80 3.23
CA GLN A 2 -16.77 -14.24 2.14
C GLN A 2 -17.55 -14.04 0.81
N VAL A 3 -18.52 -14.88 0.49
CA VAL A 3 -19.28 -14.82 -0.78
C VAL A 3 -20.27 -13.64 -0.85
N VAL A 4 -20.74 -13.13 0.29
CA VAL A 4 -21.73 -12.04 0.35
C VAL A 4 -21.10 -10.66 0.20
N LEU A 5 -19.76 -10.56 0.31
CA LEU A 5 -19.01 -9.31 0.28
C LEU A 5 -18.10 -9.19 -0.96
N ALA A 6 -18.18 -10.11 -1.91
CA ALA A 6 -17.57 -9.94 -3.21
C ALA A 6 -18.33 -8.82 -3.94
N ALA A 7 -17.88 -7.59 -3.79
CA ALA A 7 -18.30 -6.51 -4.66
C ALA A 7 -17.90 -6.88 -6.10
N ASP A 8 -18.76 -6.60 -7.07
CA ASP A 8 -18.40 -6.74 -8.48
C ASP A 8 -17.03 -6.08 -8.71
N PRO A 9 -16.12 -6.73 -9.45
CA PRO A 9 -14.80 -6.19 -9.67
C PRO A 9 -14.88 -4.80 -10.28
N VAL A 10 -14.12 -3.86 -9.74
CA VAL A 10 -14.06 -2.51 -10.29
C VAL A 10 -13.70 -2.62 -11.76
N ALA A 11 -14.52 -2.00 -12.62
CA ALA A 11 -14.35 -2.02 -14.08
C ALA A 11 -13.15 -1.16 -14.52
N VAL A 12 -11.96 -1.48 -14.05
CA VAL A 12 -10.69 -0.89 -14.47
C VAL A 12 -9.97 -1.93 -15.31
N PRO A 13 -9.91 -1.80 -16.64
CA PRO A 13 -9.35 -2.82 -17.54
C PRO A 13 -7.94 -3.28 -17.14
N LEU A 14 -7.09 -2.35 -16.68
CA LEU A 14 -5.72 -2.65 -16.24
C LEU A 14 -5.68 -3.64 -15.07
N LEU A 15 -6.60 -3.54 -14.11
CA LEU A 15 -6.62 -4.44 -12.93
C LEU A 15 -7.12 -5.84 -13.30
N ARG A 16 -8.01 -5.95 -14.29
CA ARG A 16 -8.59 -7.22 -14.76
C ARG A 16 -7.60 -8.14 -15.48
N ARG A 17 -6.41 -7.65 -15.82
CA ARG A 17 -5.34 -8.47 -16.40
C ARG A 17 -4.70 -9.42 -15.38
N PHE A 18 -5.03 -9.25 -14.09
CA PHE A 18 -4.52 -10.03 -12.98
C PHE A 18 -5.68 -10.68 -12.23
N THR A 19 -5.44 -11.88 -11.70
CA THR A 19 -6.41 -12.58 -10.86
C THR A 19 -6.74 -11.75 -9.62
N GLN A 20 -5.75 -11.04 -9.08
CA GLN A 20 -5.83 -10.16 -7.93
C GLN A 20 -4.75 -9.09 -8.04
N VAL A 21 -4.99 -7.90 -7.50
CA VAL A 21 -3.95 -6.88 -7.33
C VAL A 21 -3.80 -6.58 -5.85
N ALA A 22 -2.89 -7.28 -5.20
CA ALA A 22 -2.67 -7.21 -3.76
C ALA A 22 -1.72 -6.08 -3.38
N VAL A 23 -2.21 -5.11 -2.62
CA VAL A 23 -1.41 -4.04 -2.00
C VAL A 23 -1.20 -4.36 -0.53
N GLN A 24 0.02 -4.22 -0.02
CA GLN A 24 0.33 -4.50 1.37
C GLN A 24 1.16 -3.39 2.01
N ASP A 25 0.92 -3.17 3.32
CA ASP A 25 1.68 -2.22 4.14
C ASP A 25 1.57 -2.61 5.61
N CYS A 26 2.44 -2.05 6.45
CA CYS A 26 2.36 -2.17 7.90
C CYS A 26 2.20 -0.79 8.55
N THR A 27 1.46 -0.76 9.65
CA THR A 27 1.39 0.42 10.51
C THR A 27 1.57 0.02 11.97
N THR A 28 2.19 0.90 12.77
CA THR A 28 2.49 0.60 14.18
C THR A 28 1.65 1.47 15.09
N ILE A 29 1.12 0.88 16.17
CA ILE A 29 0.41 1.53 17.25
C ILE A 29 1.30 1.43 18.49
N SER A 30 1.75 2.55 19.04
CA SER A 30 2.50 2.59 20.30
C SER A 30 1.58 2.24 21.46
N LEU A 31 2.05 1.40 22.36
CA LEU A 31 1.33 0.95 23.55
C LEU A 31 2.04 1.43 24.84
N PRO A 32 1.35 1.45 25.99
CA PRO A 32 2.00 1.68 27.28
C PRO A 32 3.13 0.67 27.55
N ALA A 33 4.22 1.15 28.17
CA ALA A 33 5.39 0.33 28.47
C ALA A 33 5.08 -0.93 29.29
N ALA A 34 4.04 -0.91 30.12
CA ALA A 34 3.55 -2.08 30.87
C ALA A 34 3.19 -3.29 29.98
N LEU A 35 2.93 -3.07 28.69
CA LEU A 35 2.64 -4.14 27.73
C LEU A 35 3.89 -4.64 26.99
N ALA A 36 5.10 -4.16 27.33
CA ALA A 36 6.31 -4.52 26.60
C ALA A 36 6.67 -6.03 26.66
N ALA A 37 6.27 -6.72 27.72
CA ALA A 37 6.47 -8.17 27.85
C ALA A 37 5.63 -8.97 26.84
N VAL A 38 4.41 -8.49 26.51
CA VAL A 38 3.47 -9.15 25.59
C VAL A 38 3.63 -8.62 24.16
N TRP A 39 3.77 -7.30 24.03
CA TRP A 39 3.85 -6.59 22.76
C TRP A 39 5.11 -5.74 22.66
N PRO A 40 6.29 -6.36 22.51
CA PRO A 40 7.54 -5.62 22.48
C PRO A 40 7.62 -4.70 21.25
N GLY A 41 7.96 -3.43 21.52
CA GLY A 41 8.15 -2.39 20.51
C GLY A 41 9.60 -2.31 19.99
N CYS A 42 9.85 -1.38 19.07
CA CYS A 42 11.19 -1.17 18.48
C CYS A 42 12.18 -0.40 19.37
N GLY A 43 11.76 -0.01 20.59
CA GLY A 43 12.47 1.00 21.38
C GLY A 43 12.22 2.42 20.85
N GLY A 44 12.54 3.43 21.65
CA GLY A 44 12.38 4.83 21.32
C GLY A 44 13.53 5.68 21.85
N SER A 45 13.46 6.99 21.60
CA SER A 45 14.45 7.96 22.06
C SER A 45 14.43 8.18 23.58
N THR A 46 13.40 7.70 24.27
CA THR A 46 13.28 7.70 25.73
C THR A 46 13.07 6.28 26.24
N PRO A 47 13.45 5.95 27.50
CA PRO A 47 13.32 4.60 28.05
C PRO A 47 11.90 4.01 28.00
N THR A 48 10.87 4.86 27.94
CA THR A 48 9.45 4.47 27.93
C THR A 48 8.80 4.57 26.55
N SER A 49 9.36 5.33 25.61
CA SER A 49 8.78 5.50 24.28
C SER A 49 9.17 4.34 23.38
N GLY A 50 8.18 3.70 22.75
CA GLY A 50 8.39 2.58 21.84
C GLY A 50 8.78 1.26 22.50
N ALA A 51 8.75 1.16 23.84
CA ALA A 51 8.99 -0.07 24.56
C ALA A 51 7.95 -1.15 24.23
N ALA A 52 6.69 -0.75 24.06
CA ALA A 52 5.61 -1.61 23.64
C ALA A 52 4.90 -1.07 22.40
N ALA A 53 4.55 -1.92 21.47
CA ALA A 53 3.80 -1.54 20.28
C ALA A 53 3.14 -2.75 19.61
N LEU A 54 2.01 -2.52 18.96
CA LEU A 54 1.39 -3.42 17.97
C LEU A 54 1.82 -3.01 16.57
N LYS A 55 2.12 -3.98 15.74
CA LYS A 55 2.25 -3.83 14.30
C LYS A 55 1.03 -4.44 13.63
N LEU A 56 0.35 -3.66 12.81
CA LEU A 56 -0.77 -4.09 12.00
C LEU A 56 -0.29 -4.30 10.58
N GLY A 57 -0.30 -5.55 10.13
CA GLY A 57 -0.10 -5.93 8.73
C GLY A 57 -1.43 -5.87 7.99
N VAL A 58 -1.48 -5.14 6.89
CA VAL A 58 -2.72 -4.91 6.13
C VAL A 58 -2.48 -5.26 4.68
N ARG A 59 -3.41 -6.03 4.09
CA ARG A 59 -3.45 -6.34 2.66
C ARG A 59 -4.80 -5.92 2.08
N LEU A 60 -4.79 -5.27 0.94
CA LEU A 60 -5.99 -4.83 0.22
C LEU A 60 -5.91 -5.34 -1.21
N ASP A 61 -6.95 -6.03 -1.68
CA ASP A 61 -7.12 -6.32 -3.10
C ASP A 61 -7.76 -5.13 -3.81
N LEU A 62 -7.09 -4.59 -4.81
CA LEU A 62 -7.61 -3.44 -5.57
C LEU A 62 -8.69 -3.83 -6.59
N VAL A 63 -8.85 -5.10 -6.92
CA VAL A 63 -9.89 -5.59 -7.84
C VAL A 63 -11.20 -5.71 -7.10
N THR A 64 -11.23 -6.45 -6.01
CA THR A 64 -12.44 -6.76 -5.25
C THR A 64 -12.65 -5.84 -4.05
N GLY A 65 -11.64 -5.11 -3.63
CA GLY A 65 -11.65 -4.33 -2.39
C GLY A 65 -11.55 -5.17 -1.12
N GLN A 66 -11.36 -6.47 -1.21
CA GLN A 66 -11.24 -7.34 -0.05
C GLN A 66 -10.04 -6.95 0.82
N LEU A 67 -10.25 -7.03 2.12
CA LEU A 67 -9.27 -6.74 3.15
C LEU A 67 -9.14 -7.96 4.07
N PRO A 68 -8.31 -8.95 3.73
CA PRO A 68 -8.00 -10.02 4.67
C PRO A 68 -7.12 -9.47 5.81
N GLY A 69 -7.48 -9.78 7.05
CA GLY A 69 -6.83 -9.23 8.23
C GLY A 69 -7.55 -7.99 8.81
N PRO A 70 -6.91 -7.10 9.57
CA PRO A 70 -5.45 -6.96 9.74
C PRO A 70 -4.79 -8.08 10.56
N ASP A 71 -3.54 -8.41 10.21
CA ASP A 71 -2.69 -9.25 11.04
C ASP A 71 -2.09 -8.40 12.16
N VAL A 72 -2.07 -8.95 13.37
CA VAL A 72 -1.59 -8.23 14.56
C VAL A 72 -0.32 -8.91 15.08
N GLU A 73 0.76 -8.17 15.15
CA GLU A 73 2.08 -8.66 15.54
C GLU A 73 2.77 -7.68 16.50
N ALA A 74 3.86 -8.14 17.14
CA ALA A 74 4.69 -7.28 17.97
C ALA A 74 5.29 -6.14 17.14
N GLY A 75 5.31 -4.92 17.67
CA GLY A 75 5.81 -3.73 16.98
C GLY A 75 7.24 -3.85 16.46
N ARG A 76 8.09 -4.63 17.13
CA ARG A 76 9.50 -4.87 16.74
C ARG A 76 9.66 -5.86 15.58
N THR A 77 8.61 -6.58 15.18
CA THR A 77 8.69 -7.48 14.02
C THR A 77 9.09 -6.67 12.78
N HIS A 78 10.14 -7.10 12.09
CA HIS A 78 10.58 -6.45 10.86
C HIS A 78 9.55 -6.66 9.75
N ASP A 79 9.28 -5.63 8.92
CA ASP A 79 8.29 -5.73 7.84
C ASP A 79 8.44 -6.97 6.96
N PRO A 80 9.66 -7.40 6.55
CA PRO A 80 9.84 -8.63 5.78
C PRO A 80 9.54 -9.93 6.54
N ALA A 81 9.45 -9.89 7.87
CA ALA A 81 9.18 -11.05 8.72
C ALA A 81 7.72 -11.10 9.19
N THR A 82 6.89 -10.13 8.78
CA THR A 82 5.46 -10.11 9.12
C THR A 82 4.66 -11.13 8.32
N LEU A 83 3.54 -11.57 8.86
CA LEU A 83 2.61 -12.47 8.17
C LEU A 83 2.13 -11.91 6.82
N VAL A 84 1.97 -10.58 6.75
CA VAL A 84 1.55 -9.92 5.50
C VAL A 84 2.68 -9.84 4.46
N ALA A 85 3.95 -10.03 4.86
CA ALA A 85 5.09 -9.89 3.95
C ALA A 85 5.10 -10.94 2.83
N SER A 86 4.80 -12.20 3.17
CA SER A 86 4.82 -13.32 2.23
C SER A 86 3.54 -14.16 2.35
N PRO A 87 2.36 -13.57 2.10
CA PRO A 87 1.12 -14.33 2.15
C PRO A 87 1.06 -15.31 0.99
N PRO A 88 0.36 -16.44 1.14
CA PRO A 88 0.00 -17.25 0.00
C PRO A 88 -0.88 -16.44 -0.95
N LEU A 89 -0.45 -16.30 -2.19
CA LEU A 89 -1.17 -15.58 -3.24
C LEU A 89 -1.47 -16.55 -4.39
N PRO A 90 -2.67 -16.52 -4.96
CA PRO A 90 -2.99 -17.36 -6.11
C PRO A 90 -2.15 -16.96 -7.34
N PRO A 91 -1.83 -17.90 -8.25
CA PRO A 91 -1.18 -17.59 -9.51
C PRO A 91 -1.93 -16.51 -10.30
N GLY A 92 -1.20 -15.68 -11.03
CA GLY A 92 -1.75 -14.55 -11.77
C GLY A 92 -2.03 -13.31 -10.91
N THR A 93 -1.81 -13.35 -9.58
CA THR A 93 -1.87 -12.17 -8.70
C THR A 93 -0.73 -11.22 -8.99
N LEU A 94 -0.99 -9.91 -9.03
CA LEU A 94 0.03 -8.87 -8.98
C LEU A 94 0.20 -8.34 -7.55
N ARG A 95 1.36 -8.53 -6.97
CA ARG A 95 1.73 -7.98 -5.66
C ARG A 95 2.37 -6.61 -5.82
N LEU A 96 1.80 -5.60 -5.17
CA LEU A 96 2.35 -4.24 -5.07
C LEU A 96 2.87 -4.01 -3.64
N ALA A 97 4.17 -4.03 -3.46
CA ALA A 97 4.79 -3.88 -2.14
C ALA A 97 5.72 -2.67 -2.09
N ASP A 98 5.90 -2.11 -0.88
CA ASP A 98 6.93 -1.10 -0.66
C ASP A 98 8.32 -1.72 -0.63
N ARG A 99 9.33 -0.86 -0.73
CA ARG A 99 10.73 -1.27 -0.69
C ARG A 99 11.09 -2.06 0.58
N GLY A 100 10.41 -1.79 1.70
CA GLY A 100 10.59 -2.53 2.96
C GLY A 100 10.29 -4.02 2.84
N PHE A 101 9.39 -4.41 1.93
CA PHE A 101 8.98 -5.80 1.70
C PHE A 101 9.73 -6.47 0.53
N PHE A 102 10.70 -5.80 -0.07
CA PHE A 102 11.42 -6.35 -1.22
C PHE A 102 12.60 -7.23 -0.77
N ARG A 103 12.44 -8.54 -0.88
CA ARG A 103 13.49 -9.55 -0.67
C ARG A 103 13.60 -10.42 -1.92
N LEU A 104 14.82 -10.66 -2.36
CA LEU A 104 15.08 -11.42 -3.60
C LEU A 104 14.60 -12.87 -3.50
N ASP A 105 14.75 -13.49 -2.33
CA ASP A 105 14.29 -14.87 -2.11
C ASP A 105 12.76 -14.95 -2.22
N ASP A 106 12.04 -13.98 -1.62
CA ASP A 106 10.58 -13.94 -1.64
C ASP A 106 10.04 -13.71 -3.06
N VAL A 107 10.61 -12.74 -3.79
CA VAL A 107 10.16 -12.46 -5.18
C VAL A 107 10.54 -13.60 -6.13
N GLY A 108 11.65 -14.30 -5.90
CA GLY A 108 12.01 -15.50 -6.65
C GLY A 108 11.06 -16.66 -6.38
N ALA A 109 10.65 -16.89 -5.12
CA ALA A 109 9.67 -17.90 -4.76
C ALA A 109 8.28 -17.57 -5.34
N GLN A 110 7.89 -16.30 -5.33
CA GLN A 110 6.62 -15.84 -5.93
C GLN A 110 6.62 -16.02 -7.46
N ASP A 111 7.73 -15.70 -8.13
CA ASP A 111 7.89 -15.93 -9.57
C ASP A 111 7.67 -17.40 -9.93
N ALA A 112 8.28 -18.32 -9.16
CA ALA A 112 8.11 -19.76 -9.33
C ALA A 112 6.66 -20.25 -9.09
N GLN A 113 5.86 -19.50 -8.33
CA GLN A 113 4.44 -19.77 -8.06
C GLN A 113 3.51 -19.10 -9.08
N GLY A 114 4.03 -18.44 -10.11
CA GLY A 114 3.24 -17.69 -11.08
C GLY A 114 2.62 -16.39 -10.52
N VAL A 115 3.19 -15.85 -9.44
CA VAL A 115 2.77 -14.58 -8.85
C VAL A 115 3.61 -13.44 -9.43
N PHE A 116 2.93 -12.46 -9.97
CA PHE A 116 3.56 -11.22 -10.43
C PHE A 116 3.85 -10.27 -9.28
N TRP A 117 4.89 -9.46 -9.43
CA TRP A 117 5.24 -8.43 -8.47
C TRP A 117 5.72 -7.16 -9.15
N LEU A 118 5.45 -6.02 -8.53
CA LEU A 118 5.96 -4.71 -8.90
C LEU A 118 6.43 -4.01 -7.62
N ALA A 119 7.72 -3.72 -7.55
CA ALA A 119 8.34 -3.13 -6.38
C ALA A 119 9.26 -1.97 -6.75
N ARG A 120 9.48 -1.06 -5.80
CA ARG A 120 10.52 -0.06 -5.93
C ARG A 120 11.89 -0.72 -5.87
N TRP A 121 12.77 -0.39 -6.82
CA TRP A 121 14.13 -0.88 -6.81
C TRP A 121 14.85 -0.52 -5.50
N HIS A 122 15.54 -1.50 -4.93
CA HIS A 122 16.31 -1.32 -3.70
C HIS A 122 17.77 -0.98 -4.08
N PRO A 123 18.31 0.19 -3.60
CA PRO A 123 19.73 0.52 -3.79
C PRO A 123 20.62 -0.59 -3.25
N GLY A 124 21.61 -1.00 -4.03
CA GLY A 124 22.50 -2.10 -3.67
C GLY A 124 22.08 -3.46 -4.20
N THR A 125 20.87 -3.63 -4.77
CA THR A 125 20.52 -4.85 -5.49
C THR A 125 21.38 -4.99 -6.72
N ALA A 126 22.21 -6.06 -6.75
CA ALA A 126 23.04 -6.39 -7.91
C ALA A 126 22.15 -6.73 -9.11
N ARG A 127 22.50 -6.27 -10.28
CA ARG A 127 21.80 -6.53 -11.52
C ARG A 127 22.75 -6.92 -12.62
N TYR A 128 22.22 -7.72 -13.51
CA TYR A 128 22.96 -8.33 -14.61
C TYR A 128 22.12 -8.28 -15.89
N THR A 129 22.77 -8.27 -17.03
CA THR A 129 22.10 -8.51 -18.31
C THR A 129 21.48 -9.93 -18.31
N PRO A 130 20.54 -10.23 -19.22
CA PRO A 130 20.10 -11.62 -19.43
C PRO A 130 21.26 -12.59 -19.70
N ALA A 131 22.33 -12.12 -20.36
CA ALA A 131 23.58 -12.87 -20.62
C ALA A 131 24.50 -13.01 -19.39
N GLY A 132 24.14 -12.44 -18.23
CA GLY A 132 24.88 -12.61 -16.98
C GLY A 132 25.97 -11.58 -16.70
N GLN A 133 26.15 -10.56 -17.53
CA GLN A 133 27.12 -9.49 -17.31
C GLN A 133 26.60 -8.51 -16.27
N ARG A 134 27.44 -8.15 -15.28
CA ARG A 134 27.08 -7.17 -14.24
C ARG A 134 26.90 -5.78 -14.84
N GLN A 135 25.87 -5.08 -14.39
CA GLN A 135 25.54 -3.74 -14.85
C GLN A 135 25.49 -2.75 -13.69
N GLU A 136 25.96 -1.53 -13.95
CA GLU A 136 25.81 -0.41 -13.04
C GLU A 136 24.59 0.46 -13.45
N LEU A 137 23.78 0.92 -12.45
CA LEU A 137 22.52 1.62 -12.75
C LEU A 137 22.75 3.02 -13.35
N LEU A 138 23.66 3.79 -12.77
CA LEU A 138 23.86 5.18 -13.20
C LEU A 138 24.28 5.33 -14.66
N PRO A 139 25.22 4.53 -15.20
CA PRO A 139 25.53 4.55 -16.63
C PRO A 139 24.31 4.29 -17.50
N LEU A 140 23.49 3.30 -17.15
CA LEU A 140 22.25 2.99 -17.88
C LEU A 140 21.26 4.17 -17.86
N LEU A 141 21.07 4.80 -16.69
CA LEU A 141 20.17 5.94 -16.55
C LEU A 141 20.72 7.21 -17.24
N ARG A 142 22.02 7.36 -17.34
CA ARG A 142 22.65 8.48 -18.07
C ARG A 142 22.53 8.32 -19.58
N ALA A 143 22.58 7.09 -20.08
CA ALA A 143 22.37 6.78 -21.48
C ALA A 143 20.91 6.86 -21.92
N ALA A 144 19.97 6.84 -20.96
CA ALA A 144 18.54 6.96 -21.24
C ALA A 144 18.09 8.43 -21.16
N ASP A 145 17.28 8.88 -22.14
CA ASP A 145 16.76 10.25 -22.16
C ASP A 145 15.77 10.51 -21.01
N ALA A 146 14.62 9.85 -21.03
CA ALA A 146 13.54 10.08 -20.08
C ALA A 146 13.02 8.78 -19.45
N THR A 147 13.09 7.67 -20.16
CA THR A 147 12.54 6.37 -19.73
C THR A 147 13.51 5.24 -20.02
N LEU A 148 13.43 4.17 -19.24
CA LEU A 148 14.20 2.95 -19.41
C LEU A 148 13.30 1.75 -19.08
N ASP A 149 13.30 0.75 -19.95
CA ASP A 149 12.64 -0.54 -19.77
C ASP A 149 13.56 -1.63 -20.29
N LEU A 150 14.22 -2.34 -19.39
CA LEU A 150 15.24 -3.33 -19.73
C LEU A 150 15.00 -4.65 -19.02
N ALA A 151 15.19 -5.76 -19.75
CA ALA A 151 15.30 -7.08 -19.16
C ALA A 151 16.59 -7.19 -18.34
N VAL A 152 16.50 -7.65 -17.10
CA VAL A 152 17.62 -7.80 -16.17
C VAL A 152 17.48 -9.09 -15.36
N ARG A 153 18.58 -9.47 -14.69
CA ARG A 153 18.56 -10.49 -13.62
C ARG A 153 18.99 -9.83 -12.32
N LEU A 154 18.21 -10.05 -11.25
CA LEU A 154 18.43 -9.43 -9.95
C LEU A 154 19.09 -10.39 -8.96
N GLY A 155 20.02 -9.86 -8.17
CA GLY A 155 20.72 -10.61 -7.12
C GLY A 155 21.96 -11.34 -7.61
N VAL A 156 22.92 -11.53 -6.72
CA VAL A 156 24.18 -12.24 -7.01
C VAL A 156 23.94 -13.74 -7.13
N ARG A 157 23.18 -14.30 -6.20
CA ARG A 157 22.89 -15.74 -6.13
C ARG A 157 21.57 -16.08 -6.84
N GLN A 158 20.52 -15.33 -6.55
CA GLN A 158 19.15 -15.63 -6.97
C GLN A 158 18.94 -15.44 -8.47
N ARG A 159 19.60 -14.44 -9.09
CA ARG A 159 19.52 -14.15 -10.54
C ARG A 159 18.07 -14.10 -11.04
N VAL A 160 17.17 -13.57 -10.22
CA VAL A 160 15.73 -13.50 -10.53
C VAL A 160 15.49 -12.73 -11.82
N PRO A 161 14.83 -13.32 -12.84
CA PRO A 161 14.46 -12.61 -14.06
C PRO A 161 13.52 -11.45 -13.73
N ALA A 162 13.77 -10.30 -14.31
CA ALA A 162 12.96 -9.11 -14.04
C ALA A 162 13.10 -8.09 -15.18
N ARG A 163 12.22 -7.09 -15.17
CA ARG A 163 12.35 -5.86 -15.96
C ARG A 163 12.70 -4.72 -15.00
N LEU A 164 13.67 -3.92 -15.40
CA LEU A 164 14.04 -2.67 -14.73
C LEU A 164 13.32 -1.53 -15.44
N LEU A 165 12.43 -0.88 -14.75
CA LEU A 165 11.63 0.24 -15.25
C LEU A 165 12.12 1.53 -14.58
N ALA A 166 12.49 2.54 -15.37
CA ALA A 166 12.87 3.83 -14.83
C ALA A 166 12.23 4.98 -15.60
N VAL A 167 11.91 6.05 -14.87
CA VAL A 167 11.41 7.30 -15.44
C VAL A 167 12.12 8.47 -14.81
N ARG A 168 12.55 9.42 -15.64
CA ARG A 168 13.11 10.68 -15.18
C ARG A 168 12.00 11.52 -14.58
N VAL A 169 12.26 12.13 -13.43
CA VAL A 169 11.28 13.02 -12.78
C VAL A 169 11.57 14.48 -13.15
N PRO A 170 10.57 15.38 -13.07
CA PRO A 170 10.80 16.82 -13.23
C PRO A 170 11.90 17.31 -12.30
N GLN A 171 12.65 18.34 -12.74
CA GLN A 171 13.81 18.85 -12.00
C GLN A 171 13.45 19.30 -10.58
N GLU A 172 12.32 19.97 -10.40
CA GLU A 172 11.83 20.42 -9.10
C GLU A 172 11.61 19.25 -8.11
N VAL A 173 11.10 18.12 -8.62
CA VAL A 173 10.90 16.89 -7.83
C VAL A 173 12.26 16.28 -7.45
N ALA A 174 13.21 16.30 -8.39
CA ALA A 174 14.57 15.81 -8.14
C ALA A 174 15.28 16.64 -7.06
N ASP A 175 15.14 17.97 -7.13
CA ASP A 175 15.76 18.89 -6.19
C ASP A 175 15.14 18.81 -4.78
N GLU A 176 13.82 18.65 -4.70
CA GLU A 176 13.14 18.37 -3.44
C GLU A 176 13.62 17.05 -2.82
N ARG A 177 13.77 16.00 -3.62
CA ARG A 177 14.31 14.71 -3.15
C ARG A 177 15.75 14.83 -2.65
N ARG A 178 16.61 15.59 -3.35
CA ARG A 178 17.98 15.87 -2.93
C ARG A 178 18.03 16.64 -1.62
N ARG A 179 17.17 17.66 -1.47
CA ARG A 179 17.05 18.46 -0.24
C ARG A 179 16.67 17.56 0.95
N ARG A 180 15.62 16.73 0.81
CA ARG A 180 15.19 15.79 1.86
C ARG A 180 16.28 14.77 2.20
N LEU A 181 16.98 14.26 1.20
CA LEU A 181 18.06 13.29 1.39
C LEU A 181 19.21 13.91 2.19
N ARG A 182 19.65 15.13 1.84
CA ARG A 182 20.67 15.88 2.59
C ARG A 182 20.25 16.19 4.02
N ALA A 183 19.01 16.66 4.21
CA ALA A 183 18.46 16.96 5.53
C ALA A 183 18.43 15.71 6.44
N THR A 184 18.05 14.56 5.87
CA THR A 184 18.03 13.29 6.61
C THR A 184 19.44 12.82 6.96
N ALA A 185 20.38 12.93 6.03
CA ALA A 185 21.78 12.55 6.26
C ALA A 185 22.42 13.44 7.32
N ARG A 186 22.17 14.76 7.27
CA ARG A 186 22.67 15.72 8.28
C ARG A 186 22.17 15.35 9.70
N ARG A 187 20.88 15.01 9.84
CA ARG A 187 20.32 14.58 11.14
C ARG A 187 20.98 13.30 11.68
N LYS A 188 21.50 12.45 10.80
CA LYS A 188 22.17 11.19 11.15
C LYS A 188 23.71 11.30 11.19
N GLY A 189 24.29 12.49 11.04
CA GLY A 189 25.74 12.67 10.97
C GLY A 189 26.40 11.96 9.77
N GLN A 190 25.68 11.73 8.67
CA GLN A 190 26.15 10.95 7.53
C GLN A 190 26.37 11.82 6.29
N ALA A 191 27.44 11.52 5.53
CA ALA A 191 27.65 12.11 4.21
C ALA A 191 26.75 11.44 3.15
N VAL A 192 26.26 12.22 2.18
CA VAL A 192 25.48 11.70 1.06
C VAL A 192 26.39 11.42 -0.13
N ARG A 193 26.43 10.18 -0.59
CA ARG A 193 27.20 9.80 -1.79
C ARG A 193 26.60 10.47 -3.05
N ALA A 194 27.46 10.92 -3.96
CA ALA A 194 27.08 11.57 -5.21
C ALA A 194 26.13 10.71 -6.05
N GLU A 195 26.34 9.39 -6.05
CA GLU A 195 25.45 8.44 -6.70
C GLU A 195 23.99 8.52 -6.20
N ARG A 196 23.79 8.60 -4.89
CA ARG A 196 22.44 8.72 -4.31
C ARG A 196 21.77 10.04 -4.69
N LEU A 197 22.55 11.12 -4.83
CA LEU A 197 22.03 12.41 -5.29
C LEU A 197 21.64 12.36 -6.78
N ALA A 198 22.41 11.67 -7.61
CA ALA A 198 22.10 11.48 -9.04
C ALA A 198 20.82 10.65 -9.21
N LEU A 199 20.64 9.59 -8.41
CA LEU A 199 19.42 8.76 -8.41
C LEU A 199 18.15 9.50 -8.00
N CYS A 200 18.24 10.67 -7.35
CA CYS A 200 17.07 11.48 -7.03
C CYS A 200 16.32 11.98 -8.28
N ALA A 201 16.98 12.08 -9.42
CA ALA A 201 16.37 12.47 -10.69
C ALA A 201 15.52 11.35 -11.33
N TRP A 202 15.53 10.15 -10.77
CA TRP A 202 14.86 8.99 -11.34
C TRP A 202 13.91 8.33 -10.35
N THR A 203 12.84 7.76 -10.87
CA THR A 203 12.02 6.79 -10.17
C THR A 203 12.25 5.44 -10.82
N VAL A 204 12.71 4.46 -10.03
CA VAL A 204 13.11 3.14 -10.54
C VAL A 204 12.27 2.06 -9.87
N PHE A 205 11.71 1.17 -10.70
CA PHE A 205 10.95 0.00 -10.29
C PHE A 205 11.54 -1.26 -10.91
N VAL A 206 11.18 -2.38 -10.35
CA VAL A 206 11.47 -3.72 -10.87
C VAL A 206 10.20 -4.55 -10.84
N THR A 207 10.03 -5.41 -11.85
CA THR A 207 8.86 -6.27 -11.99
C THR A 207 9.21 -7.54 -12.77
N ASN A 208 8.48 -8.64 -12.54
CA ASN A 208 8.51 -9.83 -13.39
C ASN A 208 7.38 -9.85 -14.43
N VAL A 209 6.46 -8.85 -14.42
CA VAL A 209 5.37 -8.79 -15.40
C VAL A 209 5.92 -8.54 -16.79
N PRO A 210 5.57 -9.35 -17.80
CA PRO A 210 6.00 -9.13 -19.20
C PRO A 210 5.53 -7.78 -19.76
N ALA A 211 6.27 -7.20 -20.69
CA ALA A 211 5.95 -5.91 -21.31
C ALA A 211 4.60 -5.92 -22.03
N ALA A 212 4.25 -7.04 -22.65
CA ALA A 212 2.96 -7.22 -23.32
C ALA A 212 1.76 -7.17 -22.36
N GLN A 213 1.96 -7.54 -21.09
CA GLN A 213 0.91 -7.53 -20.07
C GLN A 213 0.88 -6.22 -19.25
N LEU A 214 2.03 -5.56 -19.08
CA LEU A 214 2.16 -4.31 -18.30
C LEU A 214 3.21 -3.40 -18.94
N THR A 215 2.76 -2.32 -19.56
CA THR A 215 3.64 -1.27 -20.10
C THR A 215 4.26 -0.42 -18.98
N LEU A 216 5.31 0.33 -19.29
CA LEU A 216 5.95 1.23 -18.32
C LEU A 216 4.98 2.29 -17.76
N PRO A 217 4.18 3.03 -18.56
CA PRO A 217 3.20 3.96 -18.03
C PRO A 217 2.18 3.32 -17.08
N GLU A 218 1.68 2.14 -17.42
CA GLU A 218 0.74 1.39 -16.59
C GLU A 218 1.38 0.95 -15.27
N ALA A 219 2.64 0.49 -15.29
CA ALA A 219 3.40 0.14 -14.10
C ALA A 219 3.55 1.32 -13.14
N LEU A 220 3.79 2.54 -13.67
CA LEU A 220 3.88 3.75 -12.85
C LEU A 220 2.55 4.10 -12.19
N VAL A 221 1.43 3.91 -12.88
CA VAL A 221 0.08 4.13 -12.33
C VAL A 221 -0.23 3.11 -11.24
N LEU A 222 0.09 1.82 -11.44
CA LEU A 222 -0.10 0.77 -10.44
C LEU A 222 0.81 1.00 -9.22
N ALA A 223 2.06 1.36 -9.43
CA ALA A 223 2.97 1.71 -8.33
C ALA A 223 2.45 2.89 -7.49
N ARG A 224 1.75 3.86 -8.12
CA ARG A 224 1.06 4.94 -7.42
C ARG A 224 -0.17 4.44 -6.66
N ALA A 225 -0.87 3.43 -7.18
CA ALA A 225 -2.04 2.84 -6.53
C ALA A 225 -1.70 2.22 -5.16
N ARG A 226 -0.46 1.78 -4.95
CA ARG A 226 0.02 1.27 -3.66
C ARG A 226 -0.27 2.22 -2.48
N TRP A 227 -0.27 3.54 -2.72
CA TRP A 227 -0.58 4.51 -1.67
C TRP A 227 -1.99 4.40 -1.07
N GLN A 228 -2.90 3.67 -1.71
CA GLN A 228 -4.27 3.49 -1.19
C GLN A 228 -4.26 2.78 0.16
N ILE A 229 -3.38 1.80 0.37
CA ILE A 229 -3.25 1.12 1.67
C ILE A 229 -2.78 2.08 2.78
N ALA A 230 -1.84 2.98 2.47
CA ALA A 230 -1.38 3.97 3.43
C ALA A 230 -2.48 5.00 3.77
N VAL A 231 -3.37 5.30 2.82
CA VAL A 231 -4.56 6.13 3.07
C VAL A 231 -5.52 5.41 4.00
N LEU A 232 -5.76 4.11 3.79
CA LEU A 232 -6.60 3.28 4.65
C LEU A 232 -6.08 3.28 6.09
N CYS A 233 -4.79 3.00 6.30
CA CYS A 233 -4.17 3.06 7.63
C CYS A 233 -4.29 4.44 8.29
N LYS A 234 -4.16 5.51 7.51
CA LYS A 234 -4.38 6.89 8.01
C LYS A 234 -5.83 7.15 8.39
N VAL A 235 -6.79 6.62 7.63
CA VAL A 235 -8.22 6.70 7.96
C VAL A 235 -8.50 6.02 9.30
N TRP A 236 -7.95 4.83 9.53
CA TRP A 236 -8.10 4.11 10.78
C TRP A 236 -7.55 4.89 11.99
N LYS A 237 -6.34 5.46 11.87
CA LYS A 237 -5.75 6.28 12.93
C LYS A 237 -6.53 7.58 13.12
N ARG A 238 -6.85 8.31 12.05
CA ARG A 238 -7.43 9.64 12.15
C ARG A 238 -8.92 9.67 12.48
N HIS A 239 -9.69 8.72 11.95
CA HIS A 239 -11.14 8.70 12.10
C HIS A 239 -11.61 7.69 13.15
N LEU A 240 -11.03 6.50 13.20
CA LEU A 240 -11.36 5.51 14.22
C LEU A 240 -10.48 5.61 15.47
N ARG A 241 -9.42 6.42 15.41
CA ARG A 241 -8.50 6.65 16.53
C ARG A 241 -8.01 5.34 17.15
N VAL A 242 -7.60 4.39 16.29
CA VAL A 242 -7.17 3.07 16.73
C VAL A 242 -5.95 3.11 17.64
N ASP A 243 -5.20 4.21 17.60
CA ASP A 243 -4.01 4.50 18.41
C ASP A 243 -4.27 5.43 19.61
N GLU A 244 -5.54 5.70 19.95
CA GLU A 244 -5.94 6.52 21.11
C GLU A 244 -6.82 5.71 22.07
N TRP A 245 -6.70 5.96 23.37
CA TRP A 245 -7.52 5.35 24.43
C TRP A 245 -7.66 6.30 25.61
N ARG A 246 -8.63 5.99 26.50
CA ARG A 246 -8.91 6.79 27.69
C ARG A 246 -8.56 6.08 29.01
N SER A 247 -8.05 4.87 28.96
CA SER A 247 -7.73 4.05 30.14
C SER A 247 -6.24 4.06 30.41
N ALA A 248 -5.85 3.96 31.67
CA ALA A 248 -4.49 3.64 32.08
C ALA A 248 -4.25 2.12 32.24
N ASN A 249 -5.32 1.31 32.27
CA ASN A 249 -5.20 -0.14 32.40
C ASN A 249 -4.78 -0.76 31.06
N PRO A 250 -3.65 -1.48 30.99
CA PRO A 250 -3.10 -2.05 29.76
C PRO A 250 -4.09 -2.96 29.01
N TRP A 251 -4.81 -3.81 29.74
CA TRP A 251 -5.73 -4.77 29.15
C TRP A 251 -6.98 -4.11 28.55
N ARG A 252 -7.49 -3.07 29.23
CA ARG A 252 -8.58 -2.25 28.68
C ARG A 252 -8.15 -1.50 27.43
N ILE A 253 -6.87 -1.11 27.35
CA ILE A 253 -6.30 -0.50 26.14
C ILE A 253 -6.31 -1.48 24.98
N LEU A 254 -5.84 -2.72 25.18
CA LEU A 254 -5.87 -3.75 24.16
C LEU A 254 -7.30 -4.04 23.70
N THR A 255 -8.25 -4.23 24.62
CA THR A 255 -9.66 -4.42 24.27
C THR A 255 -10.22 -3.25 23.45
N ALA A 256 -9.84 -2.01 23.79
CA ALA A 256 -10.27 -0.83 23.03
C ALA A 256 -9.65 -0.80 21.63
N VAL A 257 -8.40 -1.21 21.47
CA VAL A 257 -7.74 -1.34 20.17
C VAL A 257 -8.44 -2.41 19.31
N ASP A 258 -8.69 -3.60 19.88
CA ASP A 258 -9.33 -4.71 19.17
C ASP A 258 -10.76 -4.34 18.73
N ALA A 259 -11.55 -3.71 19.61
CA ALA A 259 -12.88 -3.24 19.27
C ALA A 259 -12.86 -2.21 18.12
N LYS A 260 -11.86 -1.32 18.10
CA LYS A 260 -11.69 -0.35 17.00
C LYS A 260 -11.21 -0.99 15.71
N LEU A 261 -10.39 -2.03 15.77
CA LEU A 261 -10.00 -2.79 14.60
C LEU A 261 -11.19 -3.54 13.99
N LEU A 262 -12.05 -4.14 14.83
CA LEU A 262 -13.32 -4.72 14.37
C LEU A 262 -14.20 -3.66 13.70
N ALA A 263 -14.35 -2.48 14.33
CA ALA A 263 -15.08 -1.36 13.74
C ALA A 263 -14.46 -0.90 12.41
N ALA A 264 -13.12 -0.93 12.27
CA ALA A 264 -12.43 -0.61 11.03
C ALA A 264 -12.77 -1.59 9.90
N VAL A 265 -12.84 -2.89 10.20
CA VAL A 265 -13.24 -3.92 9.24
C VAL A 265 -14.71 -3.74 8.83
N VAL A 266 -15.61 -3.53 9.78
CA VAL A 266 -17.03 -3.25 9.49
C VAL A 266 -17.18 -1.98 8.64
N GLN A 267 -16.49 -0.90 9.01
CA GLN A 267 -16.47 0.33 8.22
C GLN A 267 -15.99 0.08 6.78
N HIS A 268 -14.94 -0.73 6.62
CA HIS A 268 -14.43 -1.08 5.29
C HIS A 268 -15.47 -1.85 4.48
N TRP A 269 -16.18 -2.79 5.07
CA TRP A 269 -17.28 -3.52 4.42
C TRP A 269 -18.41 -2.59 3.97
N LEU A 270 -18.78 -1.62 4.79
CA LEU A 270 -19.79 -0.62 4.41
C LEU A 270 -19.29 0.26 3.24
N VAL A 271 -18.00 0.60 3.21
CA VAL A 271 -17.38 1.30 2.08
C VAL A 271 -17.44 0.45 0.82
N LEU A 272 -17.12 -0.85 0.90
CA LEU A 272 -17.20 -1.76 -0.24
C LEU A 272 -18.61 -1.82 -0.84
N VAL A 273 -19.59 -2.02 0.03
CA VAL A 273 -21.00 -2.12 -0.40
C VAL A 273 -21.53 -0.79 -0.95
N GLY A 274 -21.06 0.34 -0.40
CA GLY A 274 -21.65 1.66 -0.69
C GLY A 274 -20.92 2.48 -1.74
N CYS A 275 -19.61 2.34 -1.92
CA CYS A 275 -18.86 3.24 -2.78
C CYS A 275 -17.69 2.62 -3.54
N TRP A 276 -17.49 1.29 -3.47
CA TRP A 276 -16.40 0.66 -4.20
C TRP A 276 -16.51 0.84 -5.72
N HIS A 277 -17.72 0.86 -6.22
CA HIS A 277 -18.02 1.15 -7.63
C HIS A 277 -17.82 2.61 -8.05
N TYR A 278 -17.59 3.49 -7.06
CA TYR A 278 -17.33 4.92 -7.29
C TYR A 278 -15.86 5.25 -6.94
N PRO A 279 -14.91 4.85 -7.77
CA PRO A 279 -13.48 4.95 -7.46
C PRO A 279 -12.98 6.39 -7.26
N ASP A 280 -13.78 7.38 -7.61
CA ASP A 280 -13.50 8.81 -7.41
C ASP A 280 -13.77 9.30 -5.99
N ARG A 281 -14.41 8.49 -5.16
CA ARG A 281 -14.84 8.92 -3.83
C ARG A 281 -13.69 8.88 -2.83
N SER A 282 -13.73 9.80 -1.88
CA SER A 282 -12.75 9.89 -0.82
C SER A 282 -13.06 8.88 0.28
N LEU A 283 -12.16 7.93 0.55
CA LEU A 283 -12.27 7.01 1.68
C LEU A 283 -12.44 7.75 3.02
N ALA A 284 -11.80 8.89 3.20
CA ALA A 284 -11.94 9.71 4.41
C ALA A 284 -13.33 10.32 4.54
N THR A 285 -13.96 10.73 3.43
CA THR A 285 -15.34 11.23 3.44
C THR A 285 -16.32 10.09 3.70
N ALA A 286 -16.10 8.92 3.09
CA ALA A 286 -16.88 7.73 3.34
C ALA A 286 -16.82 7.31 4.83
N ALA A 287 -15.62 7.27 5.40
CA ALA A 287 -15.44 6.95 6.82
C ALA A 287 -16.21 7.89 7.75
N ARG A 288 -16.18 9.20 7.47
CA ARG A 288 -16.94 10.20 8.27
C ARG A 288 -18.44 10.02 8.13
N ALA A 289 -18.94 9.76 6.92
CA ALA A 289 -20.36 9.52 6.70
C ALA A 289 -20.85 8.29 7.48
N ILE A 290 -20.11 7.18 7.42
CA ILE A 290 -20.41 5.96 8.19
C ILE A 290 -20.39 6.26 9.68
N GLN A 291 -19.41 7.00 10.18
CA GLN A 291 -19.28 7.38 11.57
C GLN A 291 -20.48 8.22 12.06
N ALA A 292 -20.92 9.17 11.25
CA ALA A 292 -22.08 10.01 11.57
C ALA A 292 -23.39 9.20 11.70
N HIS A 293 -23.50 8.09 10.98
CA HIS A 293 -24.67 7.22 11.00
C HIS A 293 -24.48 5.95 11.86
N ALA A 294 -23.36 5.79 12.55
CA ALA A 294 -23.07 4.62 13.37
C ALA A 294 -24.14 4.31 14.44
N PRO A 295 -24.70 5.30 15.19
CA PRO A 295 -25.77 5.04 16.15
C PRO A 295 -27.03 4.47 15.48
N HIS A 296 -27.41 4.98 14.32
CA HIS A 296 -28.57 4.49 13.57
C HIS A 296 -28.33 3.08 13.01
N LEU A 297 -27.11 2.78 12.55
CA LEU A 297 -26.71 1.44 12.15
C LEU A 297 -26.78 0.46 13.32
N ALA A 298 -26.32 0.86 14.50
CA ALA A 298 -26.39 0.05 15.73
C ALA A 298 -27.84 -0.19 16.16
N ALA A 299 -28.68 0.85 16.20
CA ALA A 299 -30.10 0.72 16.56
C ALA A 299 -30.90 -0.14 15.57
N GLY A 300 -30.47 -0.23 14.31
CA GLY A 300 -31.12 -1.06 13.30
C GLY A 300 -30.72 -2.55 13.35
N PHE A 301 -29.87 -2.99 14.29
CA PHE A 301 -29.41 -4.39 14.34
C PHE A 301 -30.55 -5.38 14.56
N ASP A 302 -31.58 -5.00 15.32
CA ASP A 302 -32.72 -5.84 15.66
C ASP A 302 -33.90 -5.71 14.68
N ALA A 303 -33.87 -4.74 13.76
CA ALA A 303 -34.95 -4.47 12.82
C ALA A 303 -34.47 -4.41 11.36
N TYR A 304 -34.78 -5.46 10.59
CA TYR A 304 -34.35 -5.56 9.18
C TYR A 304 -34.77 -4.37 8.30
N PRO A 305 -36.01 -3.84 8.36
CA PRO A 305 -36.42 -2.68 7.55
C PRO A 305 -35.57 -1.43 7.88
N GLN A 306 -35.28 -1.22 9.15
CA GLN A 306 -34.53 -0.07 9.64
C GLN A 306 -33.05 -0.15 9.23
N ARG A 307 -32.46 -1.37 9.18
CA ARG A 307 -31.13 -1.62 8.63
C ARG A 307 -31.08 -1.27 7.14
N CYS A 308 -32.05 -1.69 6.35
CA CYS A 308 -32.14 -1.39 4.94
C CYS A 308 -32.26 0.12 4.69
N HIS A 309 -33.07 0.81 5.45
CA HIS A 309 -33.25 2.26 5.35
C HIS A 309 -31.96 3.00 5.71
N THR A 310 -31.34 2.69 6.85
CA THR A 310 -30.06 3.32 7.27
C THR A 310 -28.96 3.03 6.26
N ARG A 311 -28.87 1.80 5.73
CA ARG A 311 -27.93 1.46 4.65
C ARG A 311 -28.14 2.35 3.44
N GLN A 312 -29.38 2.57 3.00
CA GLN A 312 -29.68 3.45 1.86
C GLN A 312 -29.24 4.89 2.12
N ILE A 313 -29.46 5.43 3.33
CA ILE A 313 -29.00 6.77 3.71
C ILE A 313 -27.46 6.85 3.64
N VAL A 314 -26.77 5.86 4.21
CA VAL A 314 -25.29 5.81 4.16
C VAL A 314 -24.80 5.73 2.72
N VAL A 315 -25.35 4.85 1.89
CA VAL A 315 -24.98 4.69 0.48
C VAL A 315 -25.22 5.99 -0.30
N ARG A 316 -26.36 6.66 -0.10
CA ARG A 316 -26.65 7.96 -0.70
C ARG A 316 -25.66 9.04 -0.23
N GLY A 317 -25.37 9.08 1.06
CA GLY A 317 -24.35 10.00 1.62
C GLY A 317 -22.94 9.74 1.06
N LEU A 318 -22.61 8.48 0.79
CA LEU A 318 -21.35 8.11 0.15
C LEU A 318 -21.31 8.49 -1.33
N ALA A 319 -22.45 8.43 -2.03
CA ALA A 319 -22.55 8.80 -3.44
C ALA A 319 -22.32 10.30 -3.69
N VAL A 320 -22.62 11.17 -2.73
CA VAL A 320 -22.59 12.64 -2.89
C VAL A 320 -21.24 13.29 -2.54
N GLY A 321 -20.27 12.56 -2.00
CA GLY A 321 -19.00 13.14 -1.52
C GLY A 321 -18.11 13.67 -2.63
N PRO A 322 -17.84 14.99 -2.73
CA PRO A 322 -16.99 15.54 -3.78
C PRO A 322 -15.52 15.20 -3.56
N ARG A 323 -14.79 15.11 -4.66
CA ARG A 323 -13.33 15.19 -4.68
C ARG A 323 -12.84 16.44 -3.96
N ASN A 324 -11.65 16.36 -3.37
CA ASN A 324 -10.97 17.57 -2.92
C ASN A 324 -10.64 18.45 -4.15
N PRO A 325 -11.34 19.59 -4.37
CA PRO A 325 -11.18 20.43 -5.57
C PRO A 325 -9.81 21.09 -5.67
N ARG A 326 -8.98 21.02 -4.62
CA ARG A 326 -7.65 21.65 -4.55
C ARG A 326 -6.52 20.83 -5.18
N ARG A 327 -6.79 19.65 -5.75
CA ARG A 327 -5.77 18.85 -6.46
C ARG A 327 -5.75 19.19 -7.94
N ALA A 328 -4.75 19.95 -8.37
CA ALA A 328 -4.46 20.17 -9.79
C ALA A 328 -4.01 18.88 -10.53
N ALA A 329 -3.41 17.92 -9.82
CA ALA A 329 -2.95 16.69 -10.42
C ALA A 329 -4.06 15.62 -10.53
N PRO A 330 -4.13 14.85 -11.64
CA PRO A 330 -5.12 13.81 -11.82
C PRO A 330 -5.03 12.74 -10.73
N SER A 331 -6.16 12.19 -10.33
CA SER A 331 -6.22 11.09 -9.37
C SER A 331 -5.65 9.81 -9.99
N THR A 332 -5.30 8.83 -9.14
CA THR A 332 -4.85 7.51 -9.61
C THR A 332 -5.91 6.82 -10.47
N VAL A 333 -7.19 7.07 -10.22
CA VAL A 333 -8.30 6.54 -11.01
C VAL A 333 -8.38 7.19 -12.39
N GLN A 334 -8.27 8.52 -12.47
CA GLN A 334 -8.23 9.22 -13.76
C GLN A 334 -7.04 8.75 -14.61
N LEU A 335 -5.87 8.59 -13.99
CA LEU A 335 -4.70 8.05 -14.69
C LEU A 335 -4.93 6.62 -15.19
N ARG A 336 -5.63 5.77 -14.42
CA ARG A 336 -5.97 4.42 -14.86
C ARG A 336 -6.99 4.41 -16.01
N LEU A 337 -7.96 5.30 -15.98
CA LEU A 337 -8.94 5.43 -17.05
C LEU A 337 -8.32 6.00 -18.33
N ALA A 338 -7.40 6.96 -18.20
CA ALA A 338 -6.67 7.53 -19.34
C ALA A 338 -5.71 6.55 -20.04
N LEU A 339 -5.33 5.45 -19.37
CA LEU A 339 -4.51 4.38 -19.96
C LEU A 339 -5.32 3.19 -20.46
N ALA A 340 -6.65 3.22 -20.30
CA ALA A 340 -7.51 2.24 -20.94
C ALA A 340 -7.45 2.48 -22.46
N PRO A 341 -7.16 1.47 -23.28
CA PRO A 341 -7.34 1.61 -24.72
C PRO A 341 -8.79 1.99 -24.98
N ASP A 342 -9.00 2.91 -25.91
CA ASP A 342 -10.34 3.28 -26.43
C ASP A 342 -11.05 2.00 -26.89
N THR A 343 -11.82 1.40 -26.02
CA THR A 343 -12.72 0.27 -26.30
C THR A 343 -14.15 0.76 -26.13
N LEU A 344 -14.50 1.80 -26.87
CA LEU A 344 -15.87 2.17 -27.19
C LEU A 344 -15.82 2.87 -28.56
N ALA A 345 -15.64 2.09 -29.60
CA ALA A 345 -16.10 2.38 -30.94
C ALA A 345 -17.04 1.26 -31.34
#